data_701c2daa197e4cc4405c955e5c930376
#
_entry.id   701c2daa197e4cc4405c955e5c930376
#
_cell.length_a   1.000
_cell.length_b   1.000
_cell.length_c   1.000
_cell.angle_alpha   90.00
_cell.angle_beta   90.00
_cell.angle_gamma   90.00
#
_symmetry.space_group_name_H-M   'P 1'
#
loop_
_entity.id
_entity.type
_entity.pdbx_description
1 polymer ?
#
loop_
_entity_poly.entity_id
_entity_poly.type
_entity_poly.pdbx_seq_one_letter_code
_entity_poly.pdbx_strand_id
1 'polypeptide(L)'
;YIIDQHAAQERYHYEVIRESILAGKNDAQPLLLPITIEASVSAIMQLEDLNKVMEQLGIHLESFGEKTLVCRELPVWMKDVEEAAFLQDMIDIWERDKALSLEKLRKHAIATMACHSSIRFNRSLTMEEMNRVIEDLGKCEQPFHCPHGRPTMICMEDKALFHEFERG
;
A
#
# COMPACT_ATOMS: atom_id res chain seq x y z
N TYR A 1 -9.64 22.92 10.49
CA TYR A 1 -9.47 21.80 9.55
C TYR A 1 -9.69 20.48 10.26
N ILE A 2 -10.30 19.53 9.56
CA ILE A 2 -10.43 18.14 10.00
C ILE A 2 -9.57 17.30 9.08
N ILE A 3 -8.73 16.45 9.65
CA ILE A 3 -7.81 15.58 8.92
C ILE A 3 -8.23 14.13 9.13
N ASP A 4 -8.43 13.40 8.03
CA ASP A 4 -8.59 11.96 8.06
C ASP A 4 -7.21 11.31 8.21
N GLN A 5 -6.95 10.75 9.39
CA GLN A 5 -5.65 10.13 9.72
C GLN A 5 -5.27 9.00 8.76
N HIS A 6 -6.26 8.21 8.32
CA HIS A 6 -6.03 7.08 7.43
C HIS A 6 -5.66 7.57 6.02
N ALA A 7 -6.47 8.47 5.45
CA ALA A 7 -6.22 9.04 4.13
C ALA A 7 -4.88 9.81 4.07
N ALA A 8 -4.52 10.52 5.15
CA ALA A 8 -3.25 11.22 5.25
C ALA A 8 -2.06 10.26 5.25
N GLN A 9 -2.13 9.17 6.02
CA GLN A 9 -1.06 8.16 6.04
C GLN A 9 -0.97 7.38 4.74
N GLU A 10 -2.11 7.00 4.12
CA GLU A 10 -2.12 6.39 2.79
C GLU A 10 -1.36 7.26 1.77
N ARG A 11 -1.58 8.59 1.80
CA ARG A 11 -0.87 9.51 0.90
C ARG A 11 0.62 9.52 1.16
N TYR A 12 1.03 9.67 2.39
CA TYR A 12 2.44 9.70 2.76
C TYR A 12 3.16 8.40 2.38
N HIS A 13 2.62 7.26 2.77
CA HIS A 13 3.22 5.96 2.45
C HIS A 13 3.27 5.71 0.93
N TYR A 14 2.22 6.10 0.21
CA TYR A 14 2.21 6.00 -1.25
C TYR A 14 3.38 6.74 -1.89
N GLU A 15 3.66 7.98 -1.48
CA GLU A 15 4.74 8.78 -2.05
C GLU A 15 6.12 8.22 -1.68
N VAL A 16 6.32 7.83 -0.42
CA VAL A 16 7.58 7.20 0.05
C VAL A 16 7.87 5.89 -0.69
N ILE A 17 6.87 5.03 -0.85
CA ILE A 17 7.01 3.76 -1.55
C ILE A 17 7.28 4.00 -3.04
N ARG A 18 6.52 4.92 -3.67
CA ARG A 18 6.73 5.30 -5.07
C ARG A 18 8.16 5.76 -5.31
N GLU A 19 8.67 6.63 -4.46
CA GLU A 19 10.06 7.12 -4.56
C GLU A 19 11.08 5.98 -4.41
N SER A 20 10.88 5.08 -3.45
CA SER A 20 11.77 3.93 -3.22
C SER A 20 11.83 3.00 -4.43
N ILE A 21 10.67 2.70 -5.03
CA ILE A 21 10.59 1.88 -6.25
C ILE A 21 11.25 2.59 -7.44
N LEU A 22 11.01 3.89 -7.62
CA LEU A 22 11.60 4.67 -8.72
C LEU A 22 13.11 4.83 -8.57
N ALA A 23 13.60 4.92 -7.34
CA ALA A 23 15.04 4.99 -7.05
C ALA A 23 15.77 3.65 -7.26
N GLY A 24 15.05 2.58 -7.63
CA GLY A 24 15.63 1.25 -7.84
C GLY A 24 16.23 0.62 -6.57
N LYS A 25 15.80 1.07 -5.39
CA LYS A 25 16.23 0.50 -4.11
C LYS A 25 15.51 -0.82 -3.85
N ASN A 26 15.76 -1.79 -4.72
CA ASN A 26 15.20 -3.15 -4.63
C ASN A 26 16.12 -4.09 -3.83
N ASP A 27 16.87 -3.55 -2.86
CA ASP A 27 17.66 -4.39 -1.97
C ASP A 27 16.73 -5.40 -1.30
N ALA A 28 16.95 -6.68 -1.60
CA ALA A 28 16.15 -7.77 -1.05
C ALA A 28 16.71 -8.16 0.32
N GLN A 29 15.81 -8.41 1.25
CA GLN A 29 16.12 -8.93 2.57
C GLN A 29 15.56 -10.35 2.69
N PRO A 30 16.42 -11.34 3.01
CA PRO A 30 15.95 -12.71 3.21
C PRO A 30 15.07 -12.79 4.46
N LEU A 31 13.97 -13.55 4.34
CA LEU A 31 13.04 -13.81 5.43
C LEU A 31 13.54 -14.97 6.30
N LEU A 32 13.38 -14.85 7.61
CA LEU A 32 13.66 -15.95 8.54
C LEU A 32 12.72 -17.15 8.31
N LEU A 33 11.46 -16.87 8.00
CA LEU A 33 10.46 -17.85 7.62
C LEU A 33 9.89 -17.41 6.25
N PRO A 34 9.91 -18.28 5.24
CA PRO A 34 9.29 -17.97 3.96
C PRO A 34 7.78 -17.73 4.10
N ILE A 35 7.26 -16.79 3.35
CA ILE A 35 5.82 -16.53 3.28
C ILE A 35 5.22 -17.46 2.25
N THR A 36 4.17 -18.18 2.63
CA THR A 36 3.38 -19.04 1.75
C THR A 36 2.09 -18.35 1.38
N ILE A 37 1.72 -18.42 0.10
CA ILE A 37 0.59 -17.73 -0.49
C ILE A 37 -0.21 -18.75 -1.29
N GLU A 38 -1.53 -18.73 -1.16
CA GLU A 38 -2.41 -19.56 -2.00
C GLU A 38 -2.49 -18.97 -3.40
N ALA A 39 -2.40 -19.85 -4.40
CA ALA A 39 -2.49 -19.47 -5.80
C ALA A 39 -3.29 -20.51 -6.60
N SER A 40 -3.94 -20.07 -7.67
CA SER A 40 -4.59 -20.98 -8.58
C SER A 40 -3.55 -21.80 -9.36
N VAL A 41 -3.97 -22.97 -9.84
CA VAL A 41 -3.14 -23.77 -10.76
C VAL A 41 -2.72 -22.96 -11.99
N SER A 42 -3.62 -22.10 -12.48
CA SER A 42 -3.32 -21.19 -13.60
C SER A 42 -2.20 -20.19 -13.28
N ALA A 43 -2.17 -19.64 -12.07
CA ALA A 43 -1.10 -18.73 -11.65
C ALA A 43 0.25 -19.45 -11.56
N ILE A 44 0.25 -20.68 -11.05
CA ILE A 44 1.47 -21.49 -10.97
C ILE A 44 1.98 -21.85 -12.37
N MET A 45 1.10 -22.22 -13.29
CA MET A 45 1.48 -22.50 -14.68
C MET A 45 2.03 -21.26 -15.43
N GLN A 46 1.67 -20.07 -14.98
CA GLN A 46 2.10 -18.79 -15.56
C GLN A 46 3.05 -18.02 -14.62
N LEU A 47 3.75 -18.74 -13.75
CA LEU A 47 4.62 -18.16 -12.73
C LEU A 47 5.72 -17.27 -13.34
N GLU A 48 6.26 -17.63 -14.50
CA GLU A 48 7.27 -16.80 -15.20
C GLU A 48 6.70 -15.42 -15.58
N ASP A 49 5.45 -15.36 -16.05
CA ASP A 49 4.82 -14.09 -16.42
C ASP A 49 4.44 -13.28 -15.19
N LEU A 50 4.00 -13.93 -14.12
CA LEU A 50 3.78 -13.30 -12.83
C LEU A 50 5.09 -12.72 -12.27
N ASN A 51 6.18 -13.48 -12.29
CA ASN A 51 7.48 -13.03 -11.81
C ASN A 51 8.05 -11.85 -12.60
N LYS A 52 7.88 -11.79 -13.92
CA LYS A 52 8.28 -10.62 -14.72
C LYS A 52 7.72 -9.31 -14.19
N VAL A 53 6.55 -9.38 -13.57
CA VAL A 53 5.88 -8.24 -12.98
C VAL A 53 6.31 -8.01 -11.55
N MET A 54 6.36 -9.07 -10.74
CA MET A 54 6.71 -9.00 -9.33
C MET A 54 8.19 -8.61 -9.12
N GLU A 55 9.09 -9.04 -9.99
CA GLU A 55 10.51 -8.68 -9.97
C GLU A 55 10.77 -7.19 -10.16
N GLN A 56 9.86 -6.48 -10.83
CA GLN A 56 9.96 -5.02 -10.92
C GLN A 56 9.67 -4.30 -9.60
N LEU A 57 9.02 -5.01 -8.69
CA LEU A 57 8.84 -4.59 -7.31
C LEU A 57 9.93 -5.13 -6.39
N GLY A 58 10.88 -5.91 -6.93
CA GLY A 58 11.91 -6.59 -6.15
C GLY A 58 11.42 -7.84 -5.43
N ILE A 59 10.34 -8.45 -5.90
CA ILE A 59 9.72 -9.64 -5.29
C ILE A 59 9.87 -10.80 -6.27
N HIS A 60 10.36 -11.94 -5.77
CA HIS A 60 10.44 -13.18 -6.53
C HIS A 60 9.62 -14.28 -5.85
N LEU A 61 8.80 -14.98 -6.63
CA LEU A 61 7.94 -16.06 -6.17
C LEU A 61 8.40 -17.39 -6.74
N GLU A 62 8.38 -18.42 -5.90
CA GLU A 62 8.70 -19.80 -6.27
C GLU A 62 7.46 -20.69 -6.12
N SER A 63 7.35 -21.71 -6.95
CA SER A 63 6.29 -22.72 -6.80
C SER A 63 6.62 -23.66 -5.64
N PHE A 64 5.64 -23.91 -4.80
CA PHE A 64 5.71 -24.88 -3.70
C PHE A 64 4.47 -25.76 -3.70
N GLY A 65 4.45 -26.75 -4.61
CA GLY A 65 3.31 -27.63 -4.82
C GLY A 65 2.32 -27.08 -5.85
N GLU A 66 1.11 -27.66 -5.86
CA GLU A 66 0.14 -27.43 -6.93
C GLU A 66 -0.66 -26.12 -6.79
N LYS A 67 -0.75 -25.57 -5.59
CA LYS A 67 -1.59 -24.42 -5.26
C LYS A 67 -0.94 -23.42 -4.31
N THR A 68 0.37 -23.48 -4.17
CA THR A 68 1.10 -22.63 -3.22
C THR A 68 2.29 -22.00 -3.91
N LEU A 69 2.44 -20.71 -3.70
CA LEU A 69 3.64 -19.95 -3.99
C LEU A 69 4.38 -19.63 -2.70
N VAL A 70 5.68 -19.48 -2.77
CA VAL A 70 6.53 -19.11 -1.65
C VAL A 70 7.37 -17.90 -2.00
N CYS A 71 7.45 -16.97 -1.06
CA CYS A 71 8.34 -15.82 -1.12
C CYS A 71 9.39 -15.95 -0.02
N ARG A 72 10.69 -15.89 -0.39
CA ARG A 72 11.83 -16.05 0.54
C ARG A 72 12.53 -14.76 0.86
N GLU A 73 12.37 -13.77 0.02
CA GLU A 73 13.04 -12.48 0.12
C GLU A 73 12.04 -11.37 -0.18
N LEU A 74 12.13 -10.28 0.56
CA LEU A 74 11.31 -9.10 0.33
C LEU A 74 12.17 -7.85 0.21
N PRO A 75 11.78 -6.88 -0.59
CA PRO A 75 12.49 -5.62 -0.65
C PRO A 75 12.39 -4.86 0.68
N VAL A 76 13.46 -4.17 1.05
CA VAL A 76 13.58 -3.46 2.35
C VAL A 76 12.47 -2.42 2.56
N TRP A 77 11.92 -1.84 1.48
CA TRP A 77 10.82 -0.87 1.57
C TRP A 77 9.47 -1.49 2.00
N MET A 78 9.34 -2.83 1.99
CA MET A 78 8.14 -3.53 2.51
C MET A 78 8.11 -3.64 4.04
N LYS A 79 9.07 -3.08 4.73
CA LYS A 79 9.06 -3.02 6.19
C LYS A 79 7.77 -2.33 6.67
N ASP A 80 7.13 -2.91 7.67
CA ASP A 80 5.87 -2.44 8.28
C ASP A 80 4.58 -2.66 7.46
N VAL A 81 4.64 -3.49 6.40
CA VAL A 81 3.47 -3.94 5.63
C VAL A 81 3.01 -5.31 6.12
N GLU A 82 1.73 -5.63 6.03
CA GLU A 82 1.25 -7.02 6.16
C GLU A 82 1.62 -7.80 4.89
N GLU A 83 2.81 -8.35 4.85
CA GLU A 83 3.48 -8.88 3.66
C GLU A 83 2.66 -9.97 2.97
N ALA A 84 2.12 -10.92 3.75
CA ALA A 84 1.33 -12.03 3.21
C ALA A 84 0.03 -11.55 2.55
N ALA A 85 -0.66 -10.60 3.18
CA ALA A 85 -1.89 -10.01 2.64
C ALA A 85 -1.61 -9.22 1.37
N PHE A 86 -0.53 -8.43 1.36
CA PHE A 86 -0.10 -7.70 0.18
C PHE A 86 0.21 -8.63 -1.00
N LEU A 87 0.99 -9.69 -0.77
CA LEU A 87 1.34 -10.65 -1.81
C LEU A 87 0.11 -11.37 -2.36
N GLN A 88 -0.85 -11.73 -1.48
CA GLN A 88 -2.12 -12.33 -1.91
C GLN A 88 -2.93 -11.38 -2.79
N ASP A 89 -3.09 -10.12 -2.37
CA ASP A 89 -3.81 -9.10 -3.14
C ASP A 89 -3.18 -8.90 -4.53
N MET A 90 -1.85 -8.91 -4.63
CA MET A 90 -1.14 -8.76 -5.90
C MET A 90 -1.40 -9.94 -6.85
N ILE A 91 -1.40 -11.16 -6.32
CA ILE A 91 -1.72 -12.37 -7.09
C ILE A 91 -3.17 -12.32 -7.57
N ASP A 92 -4.11 -11.97 -6.69
CA ASP A 92 -5.53 -11.87 -7.00
C ASP A 92 -5.81 -10.81 -8.08
N ILE A 93 -5.13 -9.68 -8.03
CA ILE A 93 -5.22 -8.63 -9.06
C ILE A 93 -4.69 -9.15 -10.39
N TRP A 94 -3.54 -9.81 -10.38
CA TRP A 94 -2.93 -10.38 -11.60
C TRP A 94 -3.82 -11.49 -12.20
N GLU A 95 -4.41 -12.35 -11.40
CA GLU A 95 -5.34 -13.40 -11.87
C GLU A 95 -6.61 -12.83 -12.49
N ARG A 96 -7.12 -11.73 -11.92
CA ARG A 96 -8.36 -11.09 -12.37
C ARG A 96 -8.20 -10.36 -13.70
N ASP A 97 -7.05 -9.75 -13.94
CA ASP A 97 -6.77 -8.96 -15.15
C ASP A 97 -5.39 -9.26 -15.71
N LYS A 98 -5.27 -10.39 -16.42
CA LYS A 98 -4.02 -10.82 -17.08
C LYS A 98 -3.53 -9.88 -18.20
N ALA A 99 -4.39 -8.97 -18.67
CA ALA A 99 -4.09 -7.94 -19.65
C ALA A 99 -3.64 -6.61 -19.00
N LEU A 100 -3.52 -6.59 -17.67
CA LEU A 100 -3.12 -5.39 -16.95
C LEU A 100 -1.74 -4.92 -17.44
N SER A 101 -1.70 -3.68 -17.88
CA SER A 101 -0.41 -3.10 -18.24
C SER A 101 0.48 -3.01 -16.99
N LEU A 102 1.78 -3.21 -17.18
CA LEU A 102 2.79 -3.13 -16.15
C LEU A 102 2.70 -1.86 -15.30
N GLU A 103 2.37 -0.74 -15.93
CA GLU A 103 2.19 0.56 -15.27
C GLU A 103 0.98 0.56 -14.33
N LYS A 104 -0.14 -0.03 -14.75
CA LYS A 104 -1.33 -0.15 -13.90
C LYS A 104 -1.07 -1.04 -12.71
N LEU A 105 -0.38 -2.18 -12.92
CA LEU A 105 -0.05 -3.07 -11.84
C LEU A 105 0.89 -2.42 -10.83
N ARG A 106 1.89 -1.65 -11.28
CA ARG A 106 2.76 -0.86 -10.40
C ARG A 106 1.97 0.15 -9.57
N LYS A 107 1.03 0.87 -10.19
CA LYS A 107 0.14 1.79 -9.46
C LYS A 107 -0.70 1.06 -8.41
N HIS A 108 -1.27 -0.08 -8.76
CA HIS A 108 -2.02 -0.92 -7.81
C HIS A 108 -1.14 -1.40 -6.67
N ALA A 109 0.06 -1.91 -6.97
CA ALA A 109 1.00 -2.36 -5.95
C ALA A 109 1.31 -1.25 -4.94
N ILE A 110 1.67 -0.06 -5.42
CA ILE A 110 1.99 1.08 -4.55
C ILE A 110 0.77 1.48 -3.70
N ALA A 111 -0.43 1.53 -4.29
CA ALA A 111 -1.65 1.89 -3.58
C ALA A 111 -2.03 0.83 -2.52
N THR A 112 -1.96 -0.45 -2.88
CA THR A 112 -2.23 -1.57 -1.96
C THR A 112 -1.25 -1.57 -0.79
N MET A 113 0.03 -1.34 -1.05
CA MET A 113 1.05 -1.25 0.00
C MET A 113 0.82 -0.06 0.93
N ALA A 114 0.50 1.11 0.37
CA ALA A 114 0.18 2.28 1.17
C ALA A 114 -1.02 2.01 2.10
N CYS A 115 -2.01 1.26 1.62
CA CYS A 115 -3.14 0.83 2.42
C CYS A 115 -2.74 -0.13 3.55
N HIS A 116 -1.92 -1.14 3.25
CA HIS A 116 -1.46 -2.13 4.25
C HIS A 116 -0.48 -1.56 5.28
N SER A 117 0.24 -0.49 4.97
CA SER A 117 1.15 0.20 5.89
C SER A 117 0.46 1.29 6.72
N SER A 118 -0.78 1.65 6.39
CA SER A 118 -1.52 2.70 7.10
C SER A 118 -2.15 2.17 8.39
N ILE A 119 -2.24 3.03 9.40
CA ILE A 119 -2.86 2.67 10.68
C ILE A 119 -4.31 2.22 10.44
N ARG A 120 -4.69 1.09 11.04
CA ARG A 120 -6.04 0.56 10.94
C ARG A 120 -7.07 1.58 11.43
N PHE A 121 -8.21 1.63 10.75
CA PHE A 121 -9.38 2.43 11.17
C PHE A 121 -9.69 2.24 12.65
N ASN A 122 -10.12 3.30 13.33
CA ASN A 122 -10.53 3.34 14.73
C ASN A 122 -9.44 3.15 15.79
N ARG A 123 -8.16 3.31 15.46
CA ARG A 123 -7.14 3.47 16.48
C ARG A 123 -7.05 4.93 16.91
N SER A 124 -7.16 5.17 18.21
CA SER A 124 -6.86 6.49 18.77
C SER A 124 -5.37 6.78 18.67
N LEU A 125 -5.02 7.95 18.16
CA LEU A 125 -3.65 8.44 18.11
C LEU A 125 -3.31 9.24 19.35
N THR A 126 -2.06 9.15 19.79
CA THR A 126 -1.49 10.09 20.76
C THR A 126 -1.28 11.44 20.09
N MET A 127 -1.11 12.52 20.88
CA MET A 127 -0.80 13.86 20.34
C MET A 127 0.49 13.86 19.52
N GLU A 128 1.48 13.07 19.90
CA GLU A 128 2.74 12.94 19.17
C GLU A 128 2.52 12.27 17.82
N GLU A 129 1.73 11.19 17.77
CA GLU A 129 1.36 10.52 16.52
C GLU A 129 0.54 11.43 15.61
N MET A 130 -0.39 12.23 16.15
CA MET A 130 -1.17 13.20 15.38
C MET A 130 -0.27 14.26 14.74
N ASN A 131 0.67 14.82 15.50
CA ASN A 131 1.62 15.79 14.98
C ASN A 131 2.48 15.19 13.87
N ARG A 132 2.93 13.96 14.04
CA ARG A 132 3.70 13.25 13.03
C ARG A 132 2.92 13.05 11.73
N VAL A 133 1.64 12.68 11.80
CA VAL A 133 0.77 12.56 10.63
C VAL A 133 0.68 13.89 9.87
N ILE A 134 0.54 15.00 10.59
CA ILE A 134 0.47 16.36 9.99
C ILE A 134 1.81 16.73 9.33
N GLU A 135 2.92 16.49 10.02
CA GLU A 135 4.26 16.75 9.49
C GLU A 135 4.57 15.92 8.24
N ASP A 136 4.22 14.65 8.25
CA ASP A 136 4.44 13.74 7.13
C ASP A 136 3.54 14.09 5.94
N LEU A 137 2.28 14.45 6.19
CA LEU A 137 1.39 14.96 5.15
C LEU A 137 1.92 16.26 4.52
N GLY A 138 2.52 17.13 5.32
CA GLY A 138 3.15 18.37 4.86
C GLY A 138 4.36 18.17 3.94
N LYS A 139 4.98 16.98 3.94
CA LYS A 139 6.11 16.62 3.05
C LYS A 139 5.64 16.08 1.70
N CYS A 140 4.36 15.70 1.58
CA CYS A 140 3.82 15.12 0.37
C CYS A 140 3.72 16.12 -0.78
N GLU A 141 3.95 15.66 -2.01
CA GLU A 141 3.73 16.45 -3.24
C GLU A 141 2.25 16.79 -3.46
N GLN A 142 1.36 15.87 -3.08
CA GLN A 142 -0.09 16.01 -3.24
C GLN A 142 -0.84 15.77 -1.91
N PRO A 143 -0.73 16.65 -0.92
CA PRO A 143 -1.21 16.39 0.44
C PRO A 143 -2.73 16.34 0.58
N PHE A 144 -3.51 16.80 -0.41
CA PHE A 144 -4.95 17.02 -0.26
C PHE A 144 -5.85 15.81 -0.60
N HIS A 145 -5.31 14.79 -1.25
CA HIS A 145 -6.05 13.58 -1.63
C HIS A 145 -5.21 12.32 -1.42
N CYS A 146 -5.82 11.27 -0.90
CA CYS A 146 -5.18 9.97 -0.84
C CYS A 146 -5.10 9.32 -2.25
N PRO A 147 -4.34 8.24 -2.44
CA PRO A 147 -4.23 7.54 -3.72
C PRO A 147 -5.56 7.07 -4.31
N HIS A 148 -6.57 6.87 -3.46
CA HIS A 148 -7.91 6.45 -3.85
C HIS A 148 -8.86 7.64 -4.16
N GLY A 149 -8.35 8.89 -4.11
CA GLY A 149 -9.11 10.09 -4.41
C GLY A 149 -9.94 10.65 -3.25
N ARG A 150 -9.82 10.09 -2.04
CA ARG A 150 -10.49 10.65 -0.85
C ARG A 150 -9.74 11.89 -0.37
N PRO A 151 -10.43 12.95 0.08
CA PRO A 151 -9.77 14.09 0.68
C PRO A 151 -9.05 13.67 1.98
N THR A 152 -7.82 14.15 2.15
CA THR A 152 -7.03 13.94 3.37
C THR A 152 -7.39 14.94 4.46
N MET A 153 -7.86 16.11 4.04
CA MET A 153 -8.31 17.17 4.93
C MET A 153 -9.46 17.96 4.34
N ILE A 154 -10.34 18.44 5.21
CA ILE A 154 -11.43 19.36 4.87
C ILE A 154 -11.34 20.61 5.72
N CYS A 155 -11.70 21.75 5.13
CA CYS A 155 -11.90 22.99 5.87
C CYS A 155 -13.35 23.05 6.35
N MET A 156 -13.57 23.24 7.64
CA MET A 156 -14.89 23.46 8.22
C MET A 156 -14.88 24.84 8.87
N GLU A 157 -15.70 25.74 8.35
CA GLU A 157 -15.86 27.07 8.94
C GLU A 157 -16.67 26.99 10.23
N ASP A 158 -16.36 27.83 11.21
CA ASP A 158 -17.07 27.89 12.50
C ASP A 158 -18.58 28.09 12.31
N LYS A 159 -18.97 28.92 11.33
CA LYS A 159 -20.39 29.16 11.02
C LYS A 159 -21.13 27.89 10.58
N ALA A 160 -20.48 27.03 9.78
CA ALA A 160 -21.04 25.75 9.36
C ALA A 160 -21.20 24.82 10.56
N LEU A 161 -20.21 24.79 11.43
CA LEU A 161 -20.24 23.98 12.65
C LEU A 161 -21.38 24.45 13.59
N PHE A 162 -21.50 25.75 13.80
CA PHE A 162 -22.60 26.31 14.64
C PHE A 162 -23.97 26.02 14.05
N HIS A 163 -24.12 26.07 12.74
CA HIS A 163 -25.37 25.76 12.05
C HIS A 163 -25.78 24.29 12.22
N GLU A 164 -24.86 23.36 12.07
CA GLU A 164 -25.10 21.92 12.25
C GLU A 164 -25.51 21.57 13.69
N PHE A 165 -25.03 22.33 14.68
CA PHE A 165 -25.40 22.13 16.09
C PHE A 165 -26.55 23.05 16.53
N GLU A 166 -27.27 23.73 15.60
CA GLU A 166 -28.37 24.66 15.89
C GLU A 166 -28.02 25.72 16.95
N ARG A 167 -26.74 26.13 16.99
CA ARG A 167 -26.21 27.11 17.95
C ARG A 167 -25.84 28.40 17.21
N GLY A 168 -26.82 29.03 16.59
CA GLY A 168 -26.68 30.28 15.87
C GLY A 168 -27.68 31.32 16.30
#